data_35189aa26f54df36701c3c7c78a5a549
#
_entry.id   35189aa26f54df36701c3c7c78a5a549
#
_cell.length_a   1.000
_cell.length_b   1.000
_cell.length_c   1.000
_cell.angle_alpha   90.00
_cell.angle_beta   90.00
_cell.angle_gamma   90.00
#
_symmetry.space_group_name_H-M   'P 1'
#
loop_
_entity.id
_entity.type
_entity.pdbx_description
1 polymer ?
#
loop_
_entity_poly.entity_id
_entity_poly.type
_entity_poly.pdbx_seq_one_letter_code
_entity_poly.pdbx_strand_id
1 'polypeptide(L)'
;MAKKKKKEMLKFPKRMQKKLLVMFGIVSVMLISLVGRLIYIEETGREKYEKIVLSQQEYNSQTIVYQRGDIVDSTGTVLATSIAVYNVIFDCSVIEEKQAGPTIAALVSCFPDLSSDQLYGYLRESPENQYIILEKRLPYEQIQPFVEMQEAVDEKGNKINPDIAGVWFEKEFQREYPYGSLAS
;
A
#
# COMPACT_ATOMS: atom_id res chain seq x y z
N MET A 1 -18.88 -73.61 -2.81
CA MET A 1 -19.56 -72.90 -3.93
C MET A 1 -20.25 -71.67 -3.39
N ALA A 2 -19.65 -70.49 -3.55
CA ALA A 2 -20.20 -69.20 -3.08
C ALA A 2 -21.00 -68.53 -4.18
N LYS A 3 -22.33 -68.40 -3.96
CA LYS A 3 -23.26 -67.74 -4.86
C LYS A 3 -23.01 -66.25 -4.86
N LYS A 4 -22.47 -65.71 -5.96
CA LYS A 4 -22.34 -64.30 -6.23
C LYS A 4 -23.74 -63.63 -6.29
N LYS A 5 -24.13 -62.82 -5.28
CA LYS A 5 -25.33 -62.01 -5.29
C LYS A 5 -25.18 -60.93 -6.39
N LYS A 6 -25.95 -61.07 -7.46
CA LYS A 6 -26.08 -60.04 -8.53
C LYS A 6 -26.75 -58.80 -7.91
N LYS A 7 -25.99 -57.66 -7.82
CA LYS A 7 -26.55 -56.36 -7.40
C LYS A 7 -27.58 -55.92 -8.45
N GLU A 8 -28.85 -56.01 -8.11
CA GLU A 8 -29.90 -55.41 -8.93
C GLU A 8 -29.74 -53.87 -8.92
N MET A 9 -29.39 -53.32 -10.07
CA MET A 9 -29.37 -51.87 -10.25
C MET A 9 -30.82 -51.38 -10.26
N LEU A 10 -31.22 -50.60 -9.25
CA LEU A 10 -32.52 -49.94 -9.14
C LEU A 10 -32.74 -49.08 -10.40
N LYS A 11 -33.64 -49.55 -11.30
CA LYS A 11 -34.07 -48.78 -12.47
C LYS A 11 -35.01 -47.68 -12.01
N PHE A 12 -34.52 -46.43 -12.01
CA PHE A 12 -35.36 -45.28 -11.69
C PHE A 12 -36.51 -45.10 -12.68
N PRO A 13 -37.76 -44.86 -12.21
CA PRO A 13 -38.88 -44.62 -13.08
C PRO A 13 -38.66 -43.39 -13.97
N LYS A 14 -39.07 -43.46 -15.25
CA LYS A 14 -38.86 -42.43 -16.27
C LYS A 14 -39.27 -41.01 -15.83
N ARG A 15 -40.28 -40.87 -14.97
CA ARG A 15 -40.68 -39.58 -14.39
C ARG A 15 -39.61 -38.98 -13.42
N MET A 16 -38.94 -39.83 -12.68
CA MET A 16 -37.86 -39.41 -11.75
C MET A 16 -36.60 -39.04 -12.50
N GLN A 17 -36.27 -39.75 -13.59
CA GLN A 17 -35.17 -39.43 -14.48
C GLN A 17 -35.32 -38.03 -15.11
N LYS A 18 -36.54 -37.67 -15.59
CA LYS A 18 -36.83 -36.34 -16.13
C LYS A 18 -36.66 -35.23 -15.08
N LYS A 19 -37.14 -35.43 -13.85
CA LYS A 19 -36.94 -34.44 -12.75
C LYS A 19 -35.47 -34.26 -12.36
N LEU A 20 -34.69 -35.34 -12.32
CA LEU A 20 -33.25 -35.31 -12.07
C LEU A 20 -32.51 -34.56 -13.18
N LEU A 21 -32.91 -34.80 -14.45
CA LEU A 21 -32.30 -34.13 -15.61
C LEU A 21 -32.57 -32.62 -15.61
N VAL A 22 -33.79 -32.21 -15.23
CA VAL A 22 -34.15 -30.80 -15.08
C VAL A 22 -33.38 -30.15 -13.93
N MET A 23 -33.30 -30.80 -12.75
CA MET A 23 -32.50 -30.31 -11.63
C MET A 23 -31.00 -30.16 -12.00
N PHE A 24 -30.45 -31.16 -12.68
CA PHE A 24 -29.06 -31.10 -13.15
C PHE A 24 -28.86 -29.97 -14.14
N GLY A 25 -29.80 -29.75 -15.06
CA GLY A 25 -29.77 -28.63 -16.00
C GLY A 25 -29.73 -27.26 -15.29
N ILE A 26 -30.60 -27.06 -14.27
CA ILE A 26 -30.63 -25.83 -13.48
C ILE A 26 -29.29 -25.59 -12.77
N VAL A 27 -28.76 -26.63 -12.11
CA VAL A 27 -27.45 -26.53 -11.42
C VAL A 27 -26.32 -26.23 -12.40
N SER A 28 -26.33 -26.87 -13.59
CA SER A 28 -25.33 -26.62 -14.63
C SER A 28 -25.36 -25.18 -15.14
N VAL A 29 -26.54 -24.61 -15.39
CA VAL A 29 -26.72 -23.23 -15.82
C VAL A 29 -26.22 -22.26 -14.73
N MET A 30 -26.50 -22.54 -13.46
CA MET A 30 -26.03 -21.75 -12.34
C MET A 30 -24.51 -21.76 -12.24
N LEU A 31 -23.85 -22.91 -12.41
CA LEU A 31 -22.39 -23.04 -12.42
C LEU A 31 -21.76 -22.29 -13.59
N ILE A 32 -22.32 -22.41 -14.79
CA ILE A 32 -21.83 -21.70 -15.98
C ILE A 32 -21.94 -20.18 -15.77
N SER A 33 -23.03 -19.69 -15.18
CA SER A 33 -23.21 -18.29 -14.83
C SER A 33 -22.18 -17.78 -13.83
N LEU A 34 -21.85 -18.59 -12.82
CA LEU A 34 -20.78 -18.25 -11.84
C LEU A 34 -19.40 -18.15 -12.50
N VAL A 35 -19.06 -19.12 -13.34
CA VAL A 35 -17.77 -19.12 -14.08
C VAL A 35 -17.71 -17.91 -15.00
N GLY A 36 -18.77 -17.60 -15.74
CA GLY A 36 -18.85 -16.43 -16.60
C GLY A 36 -18.65 -15.11 -15.83
N ARG A 37 -19.24 -15.04 -14.61
CA ARG A 37 -19.07 -13.88 -13.74
C ARG A 37 -17.63 -13.73 -13.22
N LEU A 38 -16.98 -14.86 -12.89
CA LEU A 38 -15.57 -14.84 -12.47
C LEU A 38 -14.65 -14.33 -13.57
N ILE A 39 -14.82 -14.82 -14.81
CA ILE A 39 -14.04 -14.37 -15.98
C ILE A 39 -14.28 -12.87 -16.23
N TYR A 40 -15.52 -12.40 -16.13
CA TYR A 40 -15.86 -10.99 -16.29
C TYR A 40 -15.15 -10.09 -15.25
N ILE A 41 -15.12 -10.52 -13.98
CA ILE A 41 -14.44 -9.79 -12.90
C ILE A 41 -12.93 -9.80 -13.11
N GLU A 42 -12.37 -10.92 -13.56
CA GLU A 42 -10.93 -11.05 -13.82
C GLU A 42 -10.49 -10.11 -14.96
N GLU A 43 -11.23 -10.05 -16.06
CA GLU A 43 -10.88 -9.16 -17.18
C GLU A 43 -11.06 -7.67 -16.83
N THR A 44 -12.14 -7.33 -16.08
CA THR A 44 -12.44 -5.93 -15.78
C THR A 44 -11.63 -5.37 -14.60
N GLY A 45 -11.20 -6.25 -13.68
CA GLY A 45 -10.50 -5.88 -12.45
C GLY A 45 -8.99 -6.04 -12.49
N ARG A 46 -8.43 -6.74 -13.48
CA ARG A 46 -7.04 -7.18 -13.51
C ARG A 46 -6.03 -6.04 -13.34
N GLU A 47 -6.15 -4.99 -14.12
CA GLU A 47 -5.24 -3.83 -14.04
C GLU A 47 -5.32 -3.11 -12.68
N LYS A 48 -6.52 -3.02 -12.11
CA LYS A 48 -6.73 -2.34 -10.84
C LYS A 48 -6.16 -3.14 -9.65
N TYR A 49 -6.37 -4.46 -9.66
CA TYR A 49 -5.84 -5.34 -8.59
C TYR A 49 -4.34 -5.54 -8.72
N GLU A 50 -3.79 -5.61 -9.92
CA GLU A 50 -2.36 -5.72 -10.17
C GLU A 50 -1.62 -4.48 -9.66
N LYS A 51 -2.13 -3.28 -9.93
CA LYS A 51 -1.59 -2.01 -9.39
C LYS A 51 -1.65 -1.96 -7.85
N ILE A 52 -2.75 -2.39 -7.25
CA ILE A 52 -2.90 -2.43 -5.78
C ILE A 52 -1.93 -3.43 -5.14
N VAL A 53 -1.79 -4.62 -5.73
CA VAL A 53 -0.87 -5.65 -5.19
C VAL A 53 0.59 -5.22 -5.36
N LEU A 54 0.96 -4.67 -6.51
CA LEU A 54 2.32 -4.15 -6.73
C LEU A 54 2.64 -3.00 -5.78
N SER A 55 1.74 -2.04 -5.60
CA SER A 55 1.95 -0.96 -4.65
C SER A 55 2.07 -1.47 -3.20
N GLN A 56 1.27 -2.46 -2.79
CA GLN A 56 1.40 -3.05 -1.46
C GLN A 56 2.71 -3.84 -1.28
N GLN A 57 3.22 -4.50 -2.32
CA GLN A 57 4.50 -5.21 -2.26
C GLN A 57 5.68 -4.23 -2.21
N GLU A 58 5.62 -3.11 -2.91
CA GLU A 58 6.65 -2.06 -2.83
C GLU A 58 6.65 -1.36 -1.48
N TYR A 59 5.48 -1.05 -0.90
CA TYR A 59 5.37 -0.50 0.45
C TYR A 59 5.86 -1.45 1.55
N ASN A 60 5.79 -2.77 1.35
CA ASN A 60 6.28 -3.77 2.30
C ASN A 60 7.77 -4.12 2.14
N SER A 61 8.43 -3.66 1.08
CA SER A 61 9.88 -3.77 0.93
C SER A 61 10.59 -2.69 1.74
N GLN A 62 10.31 -2.62 3.05
CA GLN A 62 11.05 -1.75 3.94
C GLN A 62 12.49 -2.28 4.04
N THR A 63 13.40 -1.55 3.43
CA THR A 63 14.83 -1.71 3.72
C THR A 63 15.00 -1.51 5.23
N ILE A 64 15.41 -2.56 5.94
CA ILE A 64 15.72 -2.45 7.37
C ILE A 64 16.93 -1.52 7.47
N VAL A 65 16.66 -0.27 7.81
CA VAL A 65 17.69 0.74 7.96
C VAL A 65 18.49 0.41 9.22
N TYR A 66 19.75 0.06 9.05
CA TYR A 66 20.61 -0.28 10.19
C TYR A 66 20.91 0.98 11.02
N GLN A 67 20.78 0.86 12.33
CA GLN A 67 21.18 1.87 13.29
C GLN A 67 22.55 1.48 13.87
N ARG A 68 23.52 2.36 13.72
CA ARG A 68 24.83 2.16 14.38
C ARG A 68 24.71 2.46 15.85
N GLY A 69 25.37 1.65 16.69
CA GLY A 69 25.43 1.87 18.12
C GLY A 69 26.15 3.19 18.50
N ASP A 70 25.92 3.64 19.70
CA ASP A 70 26.58 4.83 20.25
C ASP A 70 28.05 4.57 20.57
N ILE A 71 28.88 5.59 20.40
CA ILE A 71 30.24 5.61 20.86
C ILE A 71 30.27 6.47 22.11
N VAL A 72 30.69 5.88 23.21
CA VAL A 72 30.80 6.58 24.51
C VAL A 72 32.23 6.55 25.01
N ASP A 73 32.62 7.56 25.78
CA ASP A 73 33.90 7.60 26.46
C ASP A 73 33.88 6.75 27.76
N SER A 74 35.00 6.73 28.48
CA SER A 74 35.13 6.00 29.78
C SER A 74 34.23 6.52 30.90
N THR A 75 33.68 7.73 30.76
CA THR A 75 32.74 8.37 31.69
C THR A 75 31.27 8.17 31.30
N GLY A 76 30.99 7.55 30.14
CA GLY A 76 29.66 7.36 29.62
C GLY A 76 29.14 8.53 28.78
N THR A 77 29.97 9.51 28.46
CA THR A 77 29.59 10.64 27.60
C THR A 77 29.46 10.18 26.15
N VAL A 78 28.35 10.49 25.48
CA VAL A 78 28.10 10.09 24.10
C VAL A 78 28.93 10.97 23.15
N LEU A 79 29.91 10.37 22.47
CA LEU A 79 30.76 11.01 21.49
C LEU A 79 30.20 10.96 20.07
N ALA A 80 29.44 9.91 19.76
CA ALA A 80 28.75 9.78 18.50
C ALA A 80 27.48 8.93 18.66
N THR A 81 26.38 9.35 18.08
CA THR A 81 25.08 8.65 18.11
C THR A 81 24.45 8.61 16.72
N SER A 82 23.41 7.80 16.56
CA SER A 82 22.63 7.72 15.32
C SER A 82 21.25 8.29 15.57
N ILE A 83 20.94 9.42 14.94
CA ILE A 83 19.63 10.05 14.99
C ILE A 83 18.77 9.61 13.81
N ALA A 84 17.46 9.45 14.04
CA ALA A 84 16.49 9.16 13.00
C ALA A 84 16.21 10.45 12.21
N VAL A 85 16.29 10.35 10.89
CA VAL A 85 15.91 11.41 9.94
C VAL A 85 14.98 10.82 8.90
N TYR A 86 14.23 11.67 8.21
CA TYR A 86 13.19 11.25 7.29
C TYR A 86 13.33 11.95 5.95
N ASN A 87 13.19 11.18 4.88
CA ASN A 87 13.07 11.70 3.52
C ASN A 87 11.59 11.79 3.18
N VAL A 88 11.17 12.89 2.57
CA VAL A 88 9.81 13.09 2.07
C VAL A 88 9.73 12.53 0.67
N ILE A 89 8.94 11.48 0.49
CA ILE A 89 8.77 10.81 -0.79
C ILE A 89 7.41 11.14 -1.38
N PHE A 90 7.40 11.47 -2.68
CA PHE A 90 6.20 11.78 -3.44
C PHE A 90 5.98 10.73 -4.52
N ASP A 91 4.83 10.08 -4.47
CA ASP A 91 4.39 9.06 -5.40
C ASP A 91 3.30 9.62 -6.30
N CYS A 92 3.66 9.93 -7.54
CA CYS A 92 2.72 10.47 -8.53
C CYS A 92 1.70 9.44 -9.00
N SER A 93 2.02 8.14 -8.92
CA SER A 93 1.20 7.07 -9.52
C SER A 93 -0.12 6.81 -8.79
N VAL A 94 -0.19 7.15 -7.50
CA VAL A 94 -1.38 6.92 -6.67
C VAL A 94 -2.24 8.18 -6.49
N ILE A 95 -1.80 9.34 -6.99
CA ILE A 95 -2.51 10.61 -6.85
C ILE A 95 -3.54 10.76 -7.97
N GLU A 96 -4.82 10.73 -7.60
CA GLU A 96 -5.90 11.07 -8.51
C GLU A 96 -5.99 12.59 -8.75
N GLU A 97 -6.55 13.02 -9.89
CA GLU A 97 -6.66 14.44 -10.26
C GLU A 97 -7.34 15.30 -9.16
N LYS A 98 -8.36 14.75 -8.47
CA LYS A 98 -9.06 15.43 -7.35
C LYS A 98 -8.19 15.58 -6.09
N GLN A 99 -7.17 14.72 -5.91
CA GLN A 99 -6.29 14.68 -4.74
C GLN A 99 -5.05 15.56 -4.92
N ALA A 100 -4.69 15.88 -6.16
CA ALA A 100 -3.50 16.67 -6.48
C ALA A 100 -3.50 18.04 -5.77
N GLY A 101 -4.61 18.77 -5.84
CA GLY A 101 -4.75 20.09 -5.20
C GLY A 101 -4.57 20.06 -3.68
N PRO A 102 -5.39 19.27 -2.94
CA PRO A 102 -5.26 19.12 -1.50
C PRO A 102 -3.88 18.63 -1.04
N THR A 103 -3.31 17.63 -1.72
CA THR A 103 -1.98 17.09 -1.38
C THR A 103 -0.88 18.13 -1.56
N ILE A 104 -0.88 18.84 -2.70
CA ILE A 104 0.13 19.88 -2.97
C ILE A 104 -0.01 21.05 -2.00
N ALA A 105 -1.24 21.47 -1.69
CA ALA A 105 -1.48 22.54 -0.71
C ALA A 105 -0.96 22.15 0.68
N ALA A 106 -1.18 20.91 1.12
CA ALA A 106 -0.66 20.38 2.37
C ALA A 106 0.87 20.33 2.38
N LEU A 107 1.51 19.85 1.30
CA LEU A 107 2.97 19.82 1.18
C LEU A 107 3.59 21.20 1.28
N VAL A 108 3.10 22.16 0.51
CA VAL A 108 3.64 23.54 0.51
C VAL A 108 3.41 24.25 1.85
N SER A 109 2.31 23.94 2.57
CA SER A 109 2.08 24.49 3.90
C SER A 109 3.03 23.98 4.97
N CYS A 110 3.46 22.69 4.86
CA CYS A 110 4.37 22.07 5.83
C CYS A 110 5.85 22.22 5.44
N PHE A 111 6.14 22.31 4.13
CA PHE A 111 7.50 22.41 3.58
C PHE A 111 7.62 23.64 2.71
N PRO A 112 8.00 24.81 3.28
CA PRO A 112 8.04 26.10 2.58
C PRO A 112 9.01 26.16 1.40
N ASP A 113 10.02 25.29 1.39
CA ASP A 113 11.04 25.21 0.33
C ASP A 113 10.48 24.56 -0.96
N LEU A 114 9.31 23.92 -0.89
CA LEU A 114 8.66 23.29 -2.03
C LEU A 114 7.78 24.29 -2.81
N SER A 115 7.91 24.26 -4.13
CA SER A 115 7.07 25.06 -5.03
C SER A 115 5.89 24.24 -5.55
N SER A 116 4.67 24.82 -5.51
CA SER A 116 3.47 24.22 -6.12
C SER A 116 3.68 23.90 -7.60
N ASP A 117 4.33 24.78 -8.35
CA ASP A 117 4.54 24.61 -9.79
C ASP A 117 5.45 23.41 -10.08
N GLN A 118 6.47 23.19 -9.23
CA GLN A 118 7.36 22.05 -9.32
C GLN A 118 6.61 20.74 -9.07
N LEU A 119 5.75 20.68 -8.05
CA LEU A 119 4.97 19.50 -7.71
C LEU A 119 3.94 19.16 -8.81
N TYR A 120 3.26 20.16 -9.36
CA TYR A 120 2.40 19.95 -10.54
C TYR A 120 3.20 19.54 -11.77
N GLY A 121 4.45 20.01 -11.90
CA GLY A 121 5.38 19.58 -12.95
C GLY A 121 5.63 18.07 -12.87
N TYR A 122 5.94 17.54 -11.69
CA TYR A 122 6.16 16.09 -11.49
C TYR A 122 4.92 15.26 -11.86
N LEU A 123 3.72 15.69 -11.45
CA LEU A 123 2.48 14.99 -11.80
C LEU A 123 2.20 14.98 -13.32
N ARG A 124 2.63 16.01 -14.05
CA ARG A 124 2.41 16.14 -15.50
C ARG A 124 3.47 15.41 -16.32
N GLU A 125 4.75 15.53 -15.92
CA GLU A 125 5.88 15.01 -16.69
C GLU A 125 6.17 13.55 -16.38
N SER A 126 5.88 13.10 -15.16
CA SER A 126 6.21 11.76 -14.68
C SER A 126 5.08 11.15 -13.84
N PRO A 127 3.86 10.98 -14.39
CA PRO A 127 2.70 10.51 -13.64
C PRO A 127 2.83 9.07 -13.11
N GLU A 128 3.71 8.27 -13.68
CA GLU A 128 3.95 6.88 -13.25
C GLU A 128 5.12 6.75 -12.25
N ASN A 129 5.77 7.86 -11.92
CA ASN A 129 6.91 7.82 -11.00
C ASN A 129 6.42 7.69 -9.56
N GLN A 130 6.84 6.61 -8.92
CA GLN A 130 6.43 6.23 -7.56
C GLN A 130 7.39 6.74 -6.49
N TYR A 131 8.58 7.21 -6.88
CA TYR A 131 9.62 7.57 -5.94
C TYR A 131 10.34 8.85 -6.34
N ILE A 132 9.83 9.98 -5.88
CA ILE A 132 10.45 11.28 -6.02
C ILE A 132 10.78 11.80 -4.63
N ILE A 133 12.05 12.03 -4.35
CA ILE A 133 12.48 12.61 -3.08
C ILE A 133 12.30 14.12 -3.17
N LEU A 134 11.37 14.66 -2.39
CA LEU A 134 11.13 16.11 -2.30
C LEU A 134 12.13 16.78 -1.36
N GLU A 135 12.25 16.23 -0.15
CA GLU A 135 13.16 16.71 0.89
C GLU A 135 13.92 15.54 1.52
N LYS A 136 15.13 15.80 2.00
CA LYS A 136 16.02 14.79 2.56
C LYS A 136 16.42 15.10 3.99
N ARG A 137 16.47 14.04 4.82
CA ARG A 137 17.08 14.06 6.16
C ARG A 137 16.46 15.09 7.10
N LEU A 138 15.14 15.24 7.02
CA LEU A 138 14.40 16.10 7.93
C LEU A 138 14.28 15.43 9.30
N PRO A 139 14.41 16.18 10.41
CA PRO A 139 14.08 15.68 11.73
C PRO A 139 12.57 15.45 11.84
N TYR A 140 12.16 14.59 12.78
CA TYR A 140 10.73 14.22 12.97
C TYR A 140 9.83 15.43 13.21
N GLU A 141 10.32 16.43 13.93
CA GLU A 141 9.58 17.65 14.27
C GLU A 141 9.13 18.44 13.03
N GLN A 142 9.90 18.36 11.94
CA GLN A 142 9.55 19.05 10.69
C GLN A 142 8.50 18.29 9.86
N ILE A 143 8.48 16.96 9.94
CA ILE A 143 7.49 16.16 9.21
C ILE A 143 6.20 15.95 10.00
N GLN A 144 6.25 16.08 11.33
CA GLN A 144 5.13 15.83 12.24
C GLN A 144 3.85 16.57 11.84
N PRO A 145 3.85 17.87 11.48
CA PRO A 145 2.64 18.59 11.10
C PRO A 145 1.93 17.96 9.89
N PHE A 146 2.70 17.45 8.92
CA PHE A 146 2.14 16.78 7.75
C PHE A 146 1.56 15.41 8.13
N VAL A 147 2.29 14.63 8.96
CA VAL A 147 1.83 13.32 9.44
C VAL A 147 0.51 13.47 10.22
N GLU A 148 0.43 14.43 11.13
CA GLU A 148 -0.79 14.73 11.88
C GLU A 148 -1.95 15.11 10.96
N MET A 149 -1.69 15.89 9.91
CA MET A 149 -2.70 16.29 8.92
C MET A 149 -3.19 15.09 8.10
N GLN A 150 -2.28 14.19 7.70
CA GLN A 150 -2.58 13.00 6.90
C GLN A 150 -3.30 11.90 7.70
N GLU A 151 -2.95 11.75 8.99
CA GLU A 151 -3.50 10.71 9.87
C GLU A 151 -4.69 11.19 10.70
N ALA A 152 -5.06 12.48 10.61
CA ALA A 152 -6.18 13.05 11.34
C ALA A 152 -7.48 12.26 11.09
N VAL A 153 -8.10 11.80 12.18
CA VAL A 153 -9.38 11.09 12.17
C VAL A 153 -10.43 11.81 13.00
N ASP A 154 -11.68 11.70 12.61
CA ASP A 154 -12.81 12.21 13.38
C ASP A 154 -13.15 11.28 14.56
N GLU A 155 -14.10 11.69 15.43
CA GLU A 155 -14.58 10.87 16.57
C GLU A 155 -15.15 9.50 16.14
N LYS A 156 -15.44 9.30 14.88
CA LYS A 156 -15.99 8.07 14.30
C LYS A 156 -14.93 7.20 13.63
N GLY A 157 -13.64 7.64 13.63
CA GLY A 157 -12.53 6.94 13.02
C GLY A 157 -12.39 7.13 11.50
N ASN A 158 -13.12 8.09 10.89
CA ASN A 158 -12.94 8.41 9.48
C ASN A 158 -11.81 9.44 9.32
N LYS A 159 -11.03 9.33 8.23
CA LYS A 159 -10.00 10.32 7.91
C LYS A 159 -10.64 11.68 7.66
N ILE A 160 -10.13 12.73 8.31
CA ILE A 160 -10.56 14.12 8.11
C ILE A 160 -10.11 14.62 6.74
N ASN A 161 -8.90 14.23 6.32
CA ASN A 161 -8.30 14.62 5.06
C ASN A 161 -8.08 13.40 4.13
N PRO A 162 -9.15 12.76 3.60
CA PRO A 162 -9.02 11.56 2.77
C PRO A 162 -8.38 11.85 1.40
N ASP A 163 -8.33 13.13 1.01
CA ASP A 163 -7.80 13.57 -0.27
C ASP A 163 -6.28 13.85 -0.24
N ILE A 164 -5.63 13.74 0.92
CA ILE A 164 -4.16 13.79 1.02
C ILE A 164 -3.61 12.38 0.78
N ALA A 165 -2.98 12.18 -0.38
CA ALA A 165 -2.47 10.88 -0.82
C ALA A 165 -1.11 11.01 -1.54
N GLY A 166 -0.41 9.90 -1.74
CA GLY A 166 0.83 9.86 -2.52
C GLY A 166 2.04 10.50 -1.82
N VAL A 167 2.00 10.69 -0.52
CA VAL A 167 3.14 11.18 0.27
C VAL A 167 3.43 10.20 1.39
N TRP A 168 4.68 9.81 1.52
CA TRP A 168 5.14 8.96 2.60
C TRP A 168 6.57 9.32 3.03
N PHE A 169 6.99 8.82 4.18
CA PHE A 169 8.25 9.18 4.81
C PHE A 169 9.16 7.96 4.93
N GLU A 170 10.33 8.06 4.33
CA GLU A 170 11.36 7.04 4.44
C GLU A 170 12.31 7.38 5.58
N LYS A 171 12.35 6.51 6.59
CA LYS A 171 13.22 6.69 7.74
C LYS A 171 14.65 6.29 7.40
N GLU A 172 15.60 7.15 7.74
CA GLU A 172 17.04 6.95 7.63
C GLU A 172 17.70 7.19 8.98
N PHE A 173 18.95 6.71 9.17
CA PHE A 173 19.75 7.06 10.32
C PHE A 173 20.97 7.85 9.89
N GLN A 174 21.13 9.04 10.49
CA GLN A 174 22.27 9.90 10.29
C GLN A 174 23.16 9.86 11.51
N ARG A 175 24.50 9.81 11.30
CA ARG A 175 25.47 9.89 12.38
C ARG A 175 25.59 11.32 12.85
N GLU A 176 25.46 11.54 14.15
CA GLU A 176 25.66 12.83 14.80
C GLU A 176 26.86 12.75 15.76
N TYR A 177 27.64 13.83 15.78
CA TYR A 177 28.82 13.98 16.61
C TYR A 177 28.65 15.22 17.50
N PRO A 178 28.09 15.08 18.72
CA PRO A 178 27.80 16.23 19.60
C PRO A 178 29.02 17.10 19.93
N TYR A 179 30.21 16.50 19.88
CA TYR A 179 31.48 17.20 20.17
C TYR A 179 32.34 17.41 18.92
N GLY A 180 31.74 17.49 17.74
CA GLY A 180 32.42 17.77 16.48
C GLY A 180 33.38 16.65 16.07
N SER A 181 34.63 17.02 15.75
CA SER A 181 35.62 16.08 15.20
C SER A 181 36.24 15.09 16.19
N LEU A 182 35.83 15.09 17.46
CA LEU A 182 36.44 14.26 18.51
C LEU A 182 36.27 12.76 18.30
N ALA A 183 35.31 12.34 17.46
CA ALA A 183 34.99 10.93 17.18
C ALA A 183 34.66 10.69 15.70
N SER A 184 35.04 11.60 14.81
CA SER A 184 34.78 11.49 13.35
C SER A 184 35.92 10.76 12.63
#